data_970d9fff9a70d1bcb10bebec49290bcd
#
_entry.id   970d9fff9a70d1bcb10bebec49290bcd
#
_cell.length_a   1.000
_cell.length_b   1.000
_cell.length_c   1.000
_cell.angle_alpha   90.00
_cell.angle_beta   90.00
_cell.angle_gamma   90.00
#
_symmetry.space_group_name_H-M   'P 1'
#
loop_
_entity.id
_entity.type
_entity.pdbx_description
1 polymer ?
#
loop_
_entity_poly.entity_id
_entity_poly.type
_entity_poly.pdbx_seq_one_letter_code
_entity_poly.pdbx_strand_id
1 'polypeptide(L)' 'MKVLVVGGGGREHALIRKIKESSKVDEIFCTPGNGGISYDAKCFDVSATDIDGVVDLAKKLSVDLVVAKFYRKKFLP' A
#
# COMPACT_ATOMS: atom_id res chain seq x y z
N MET A 1 -3.30 5.23 11.29
CA MET A 1 -3.90 4.82 10.02
C MET A 1 -2.98 3.84 9.33
N LYS A 2 -3.53 2.77 8.81
CA LYS A 2 -2.80 1.78 8.01
C LYS A 2 -3.07 2.03 6.55
N VAL A 3 -2.03 2.06 5.73
CA VAL A 3 -2.12 2.37 4.31
C VAL A 3 -1.55 1.22 3.48
N LEU A 4 -2.26 0.84 2.43
CA LEU A 4 -1.77 -0.13 1.43
C LEU A 4 -1.54 0.62 0.12
N VAL A 5 -0.30 0.57 -0.36
CA VAL A 5 0.08 1.16 -1.65
C VAL A 5 0.19 0.04 -2.68
N VAL A 6 -0.49 0.19 -3.80
CA VAL A 6 -0.51 -0.82 -4.87
C VAL A 6 0.41 -0.38 -6.00
N GLY A 7 1.42 -1.18 -6.25
CA GLY A 7 2.43 -0.92 -7.27
C GLY A 7 3.81 -1.31 -6.80
N GLY A 8 4.80 -1.15 -7.65
CA GLY A 8 6.17 -1.56 -7.33
C GLY A 8 7.24 -0.69 -7.99
N GLY A 9 6.88 0.45 -8.54
CA GLY A 9 7.81 1.33 -9.22
C GLY A 9 8.37 2.44 -8.34
N GLY A 10 9.21 3.29 -8.94
CA GLY A 10 9.84 4.40 -8.24
C GLY A 10 8.85 5.43 -7.72
N ARG A 11 7.71 5.60 -8.42
CA ARG A 11 6.67 6.54 -7.98
C ARG A 11 6.03 6.07 -6.69
N GLU A 12 5.76 4.78 -6.58
CA GLU A 12 5.20 4.18 -5.39
C GLU A 12 6.18 4.26 -4.24
N HIS A 13 7.47 4.06 -4.50
CA HIS A 13 8.49 4.18 -3.47
C HIS A 13 8.58 5.64 -2.96
N ALA A 14 8.55 6.61 -3.86
CA ALA A 14 8.57 8.02 -3.49
C ALA A 14 7.34 8.39 -2.66
N LEU A 15 6.16 7.88 -3.05
CA LEU A 15 4.93 8.09 -2.31
C LEU A 15 5.01 7.50 -0.90
N ILE A 16 5.53 6.29 -0.77
CA ILE A 16 5.69 5.63 0.53
C ILE A 16 6.60 6.45 1.44
N ARG A 17 7.72 6.95 0.92
CA ARG A 17 8.61 7.79 1.70
C ARG A 17 7.92 9.06 2.19
N LYS A 18 7.07 9.63 1.35
CA LYS A 18 6.30 10.82 1.71
C LYS A 18 5.27 10.50 2.79
N ILE A 19 4.57 9.38 2.64
CA ILE A 19 3.57 8.94 3.61
C ILE A 19 4.21 8.65 4.97
N LYS A 20 5.41 8.11 5.00
CA LYS A 20 6.13 7.82 6.25
C LYS A 20 6.36 9.06 7.10
N GLU A 21 6.39 10.23 6.50
CA GLU A 21 6.58 11.48 7.22
C GLU A 21 5.34 11.88 8.02
N SER A 22 4.18 11.28 7.72
CA SER A 22 2.93 11.64 8.40
C SER A 22 2.83 10.94 9.75
N SER A 23 2.58 11.73 10.79
CA SER A 23 2.35 11.20 12.14
C SER A 23 1.04 10.42 12.26
N LYS A 24 0.16 10.53 11.27
CA LYS A 24 -1.14 9.83 11.27
C LYS A 24 -1.04 8.41 10.72
N VAL A 25 0.07 8.09 10.08
CA VAL A 25 0.27 6.77 9.48
C VAL A 25 1.07 5.89 10.43
N ASP A 26 0.48 4.76 10.83
CA ASP A 26 1.11 3.81 11.76
C ASP A 26 1.85 2.72 11.03
N GLU A 27 1.26 2.19 9.95
CA GLU A 27 1.84 1.12 9.16
C GLU A 27 1.61 1.36 7.68
N ILE A 28 2.62 1.00 6.88
CA ILE A 28 2.54 1.07 5.42
C ILE A 28 2.80 -0.31 4.85
N PHE A 29 1.88 -0.77 4.01
CA PHE A 29 2.00 -2.01 3.25
C PHE A 29 2.11 -1.67 1.78
N CYS A 30 2.72 -2.54 1.00
CA CYS A 30 2.83 -2.37 -0.44
C CYS A 30 2.66 -3.71 -1.14
N THR A 31 2.02 -3.72 -2.28
CA THR A 31 1.90 -4.94 -3.08
C THR A 31 1.89 -4.60 -4.58
N PRO A 32 2.70 -5.28 -5.39
CA PRO A 32 3.72 -6.26 -5.03
C PRO A 32 4.97 -5.65 -4.41
N GLY A 33 5.22 -4.35 -4.59
CA GLY A 33 6.42 -3.71 -4.11
C GLY A 33 7.67 -4.13 -4.87
N ASN A 34 8.83 -3.84 -4.30
CA ASN A 34 10.14 -4.27 -4.83
C ASN A 34 11.15 -4.28 -3.67
N GLY A 35 12.39 -4.69 -3.97
CA GLY A 35 13.43 -4.80 -2.95
C GLY A 35 13.74 -3.47 -2.24
N GLY A 36 13.72 -2.36 -2.97
CA GLY A 36 13.95 -1.03 -2.37
C GLY A 36 12.81 -0.62 -1.47
N ILE A 37 11.57 -0.85 -1.92
CA ILE A 37 10.37 -0.53 -1.15
C ILE A 37 10.32 -1.34 0.15
N SER A 38 10.83 -2.56 0.15
CA SER A 38 10.79 -3.43 1.32
C SER A 38 11.51 -2.86 2.55
N TYR A 39 12.39 -1.89 2.36
CA TYR A 39 13.04 -1.19 3.48
C TYR A 39 12.12 -0.17 4.13
N ASP A 40 11.09 0.28 3.43
CA ASP A 40 10.22 1.35 3.90
C ASP A 40 8.78 0.89 4.16
N ALA A 41 8.39 -0.26 3.63
CA ALA A 41 7.03 -0.79 3.76
C ALA A 41 7.07 -2.32 3.75
N LYS A 42 6.06 -2.93 4.35
CA LYS A 42 5.92 -4.38 4.31
C LYS A 42 5.29 -4.79 2.99
N CYS A 43 6.03 -5.56 2.19
CA CYS A 43 5.58 -5.97 0.85
C CYS A 43 4.88 -7.32 0.86
N PHE A 44 3.88 -7.46 -0.01
CA PHE A 44 3.14 -8.70 -0.21
C PHE A 44 3.17 -9.09 -1.69
N ASP A 45 2.97 -10.35 -1.99
CA ASP A 45 3.06 -10.87 -3.34
C ASP A 45 1.68 -11.02 -3.99
N VAL A 46 1.01 -9.88 -4.17
CA VAL A 46 -0.26 -9.81 -4.90
C VAL A 46 -0.07 -8.85 -6.06
N SER A 47 -0.38 -9.30 -7.29
CA SER A 47 -0.24 -8.47 -8.47
C SER A 47 -1.11 -7.22 -8.39
N ALA A 48 -0.58 -6.09 -8.87
CA ALA A 48 -1.32 -4.84 -8.91
C ALA A 48 -2.58 -4.92 -9.79
N THR A 49 -2.62 -5.87 -10.72
CA THR A 49 -3.78 -6.07 -11.62
C THR A 49 -4.80 -7.05 -11.06
N ASP A 50 -4.47 -7.75 -9.97
CA ASP A 50 -5.39 -8.68 -9.31
C ASP A 50 -6.24 -7.90 -8.30
N ILE A 51 -7.28 -7.26 -8.81
CA ILE A 51 -8.14 -6.39 -8.01
C ILE A 51 -8.77 -7.13 -6.82
N ASP A 52 -9.28 -8.34 -7.06
CA ASP A 52 -9.89 -9.13 -5.99
C ASP A 52 -8.87 -9.50 -4.92
N GLY A 53 -7.65 -9.87 -5.33
CA GLY A 53 -6.57 -10.19 -4.41
C GLY A 53 -6.15 -8.96 -3.59
N VAL A 54 -6.11 -7.79 -4.22
CA VAL A 54 -5.77 -6.54 -3.52
C VAL A 54 -6.85 -6.19 -2.49
N VAL A 55 -8.12 -6.33 -2.86
CA VAL A 55 -9.24 -6.06 -1.95
C VAL A 55 -9.20 -7.02 -0.76
N ASP A 56 -8.99 -8.31 -1.02
CA ASP A 56 -8.90 -9.32 0.04
C ASP A 56 -7.73 -9.02 0.98
N LEU A 57 -6.59 -8.65 0.43
CA LEU A 57 -5.41 -8.29 1.22
C LEU A 57 -5.70 -7.06 2.09
N ALA A 58 -6.32 -6.04 1.51
CA ALA A 58 -6.67 -4.82 2.25
C ALA A 58 -7.58 -5.12 3.43
N LYS A 59 -8.57 -5.99 3.24
CA LYS A 59 -9.48 -6.42 4.30
C LYS A 59 -8.74 -7.22 5.37
N LYS A 60 -7.89 -8.13 4.95
CA LYS A 60 -7.13 -9.00 5.85
C LYS A 60 -6.18 -8.18 6.73
N LEU A 61 -5.57 -7.14 6.18
CA LEU A 61 -4.66 -6.27 6.91
C LEU A 61 -5.38 -5.16 7.69
N SER A 62 -6.69 -5.02 7.48
CA SER A 62 -7.50 -3.98 8.11
C SER A 62 -6.97 -2.57 7.81
N VAL A 63 -6.60 -2.33 6.54
CA VAL A 63 -6.10 -1.02 6.15
C VAL A 63 -7.23 0.02 6.10
N ASP A 64 -6.88 1.26 6.35
CA ASP A 64 -7.82 2.38 6.31
C ASP A 64 -7.89 3.02 4.93
N LEU A 65 -6.81 2.90 4.15
CA LEU A 65 -6.70 3.54 2.85
C LEU A 65 -5.90 2.66 1.89
N VAL A 66 -6.41 2.49 0.68
CA VAL A 66 -5.68 1.87 -0.42
C VAL A 66 -5.37 2.94 -1.46
N VAL A 67 -4.12 3.06 -1.84
CA VAL A 67 -3.66 4.00 -2.86
C VAL A 67 -3.09 3.21 -4.02
N ALA A 68 -3.66 3.38 -5.20
CA ALA A 68 -3.16 2.77 -6.41
C ALA A 68 -2.98 3.85 -7.49
N LYS A 69 -2.23 3.52 -8.52
CA LYS A 69 -1.92 4.44 -9.62
C LYS A 69 -3.16 5.12 -10.19
N PHE A 70 -4.26 4.39 -10.24
CA PHE A 70 -5.49 4.87 -10.91
C PHE A 70 -6.65 5.17 -9.97
N TYR A 71 -6.53 4.86 -8.67
CA TYR A 71 -7.63 5.11 -7.74
C TYR A 71 -7.15 5.17 -6.30
N ARG A 72 -8.01 5.77 -5.48
CA ARG A 72 -7.87 5.75 -4.02
C ARG A 72 -9.17 5.25 -3.45
N LYS A 73 -9.09 4.38 -2.45
CA LYS A 73 -10.28 3.88 -1.78
C LYS A 73 -10.06 3.84 -0.28
N LYS A 74 -10.99 4.45 0.44
CA LYS A 74 -11.01 4.38 1.90
C LYS A 74 -11.82 3.17 2.33
N PHE A 75 -11.31 2.46 3.32
CA PHE A 75 -12.03 1.37 3.97
C PHE A 75 -12.42 1.85 5.35
N LEU A 76 -13.69 2.28 5.48
CA LEU A 76 -14.22 2.77 6.75
C LEU A 76 -14.87 1.64 7.52
N PRO A 77 -14.81 1.70 8.86
CA PRO A 77 -15.52 0.73 9.69
C PRO A 77 -17.02 0.88 9.53
#